data_f8a53ee38c02d451ae4a6cb38dc76e45
#
_entry.id   f8a53ee38c02d451ae4a6cb38dc76e45
#
_cell.length_a   1.000
_cell.length_b   1.000
_cell.length_c   1.000
_cell.angle_alpha   90.00
_cell.angle_beta   90.00
_cell.angle_gamma   90.00
#
_symmetry.space_group_name_H-M   'P 1'
#
loop_
_entity.id
_entity.type
_entity.pdbx_description
1 polymer ?
#
loop_
_entity_poly.entity_id
_entity_poly.type
_entity_poly.pdbx_seq_one_letter_code
_entity_poly.pdbx_strand_id
1 'polypeptide(L)'
;MLRFAPSPTGYLHIGNARVAVLNYLFSLNTNKDFFLRIDDTDKERSSENYVEAIIEDLSWLGIKFSRIVRQSEREKSYRETFELLKKKELIYPCFESPEELSLKRKILLKQGKPPIYDRESLKLTKDQIRSLVSSGKFPHWRLKLDNDPISWKDEIFGIVKFDNLSISDPVLFRSDELPLFTITSVVDDIEFNVTNILRGEDHLTNTAAQIKLFNYLGAETPSFGHFPLMRSK
;
A
#
# COMPACT_ATOMS: atom_id res chain seq x y z
N MET A 1 18.19 -2.79 3.04
CA MET A 1 17.99 -1.46 2.42
C MET A 1 16.82 -0.77 3.08
N LEU A 2 16.84 0.56 3.20
CA LEU A 2 15.71 1.38 3.68
C LEU A 2 15.28 2.36 2.60
N ARG A 3 14.05 2.87 2.72
CA ARG A 3 13.52 3.88 1.80
C ARG A 3 12.65 4.91 2.54
N PHE A 4 12.62 6.13 2.01
CA PHE A 4 11.54 7.07 2.22
C PHE A 4 10.70 7.11 0.94
N ALA A 5 9.38 7.05 1.07
CA ALA A 5 8.47 6.82 -0.06
C ALA A 5 7.28 7.79 -0.03
N PRO A 6 7.51 9.09 -0.29
CA PRO A 6 6.45 10.07 -0.34
C PRO A 6 5.69 10.05 -1.66
N SER A 7 4.38 10.31 -1.62
CA SER A 7 3.60 10.62 -2.82
C SER A 7 3.71 12.12 -3.11
N PRO A 8 4.05 12.54 -4.35
CA PRO A 8 4.25 13.94 -4.71
C PRO A 8 2.91 14.64 -5.02
N THR A 9 1.99 14.60 -4.06
CA THR A 9 0.64 15.19 -4.14
C THR A 9 0.53 16.53 -3.38
N GLY A 10 1.64 17.02 -2.85
CA GLY A 10 1.79 18.25 -2.09
C GLY A 10 3.20 18.43 -1.57
N TYR A 11 3.48 19.57 -0.94
CA TYR A 11 4.75 19.85 -0.26
C TYR A 11 4.95 18.95 0.96
N LEU A 12 6.20 18.69 1.36
CA LEU A 12 6.49 17.98 2.60
C LEU A 12 5.97 18.79 3.80
N HIS A 13 5.21 18.12 4.64
CA HIS A 13 4.84 18.67 5.94
C HIS A 13 5.72 18.07 7.05
N ILE A 14 5.69 18.67 8.23
CA ILE A 14 6.54 18.25 9.36
C ILE A 14 6.41 16.76 9.71
N GLY A 15 5.22 16.17 9.53
CA GLY A 15 5.01 14.73 9.74
C GLY A 15 5.83 13.86 8.78
N ASN A 16 5.83 14.19 7.48
CA ASN A 16 6.61 13.48 6.46
C ASN A 16 8.12 13.74 6.63
N ALA A 17 8.51 14.99 6.92
CA ALA A 17 9.89 15.33 7.18
C ALA A 17 10.45 14.55 8.39
N ARG A 18 9.68 14.42 9.48
CA ARG A 18 10.04 13.58 10.63
C ARG A 18 10.29 12.12 10.22
N VAL A 19 9.40 11.54 9.40
CA VAL A 19 9.55 10.14 8.93
C VAL A 19 10.81 10.01 8.07
N ALA A 20 11.09 10.98 7.19
CA ALA A 20 12.30 10.98 6.36
C ALA A 20 13.58 11.03 7.22
N VAL A 21 13.65 11.97 8.18
CA VAL A 21 14.80 12.11 9.10
C VAL A 21 15.01 10.83 9.90
N LEU A 22 13.96 10.25 10.48
CA LEU A 22 14.08 9.03 11.29
C LEU A 22 14.52 7.82 10.47
N ASN A 23 14.02 7.65 9.23
CA ASN A 23 14.52 6.63 8.32
C ASN A 23 15.99 6.82 7.98
N TYR A 24 16.40 8.05 7.71
CA TYR A 24 17.80 8.37 7.40
C TYR A 24 18.73 8.10 8.58
N LEU A 25 18.37 8.57 9.78
CA LEU A 25 19.15 8.28 11.00
C LEU A 25 19.24 6.78 11.29
N PHE A 26 18.15 6.05 11.08
CA PHE A 26 18.16 4.60 11.24
C PHE A 26 19.08 3.92 10.21
N SER A 27 19.09 4.40 8.98
CA SER A 27 19.99 3.89 7.93
C SER A 27 21.47 4.09 8.32
N LEU A 28 21.81 5.27 8.82
CA LEU A 28 23.17 5.57 9.29
C LEU A 28 23.57 4.68 10.47
N ASN A 29 22.69 4.53 11.47
CA ASN A 29 22.97 3.71 12.66
C ASN A 29 23.11 2.22 12.33
N THR A 30 22.40 1.73 11.31
CA THR A 30 22.45 0.31 10.91
C THR A 30 23.38 0.03 9.74
N ASN A 31 24.06 1.05 9.22
CA ASN A 31 24.92 0.99 8.04
C ASN A 31 24.23 0.35 6.82
N LYS A 32 22.96 0.73 6.59
CA LYS A 32 22.15 0.24 5.47
C LYS A 32 21.96 1.34 4.44
N ASP A 33 21.97 0.96 3.17
CA ASP A 33 21.62 1.88 2.09
C ASP A 33 20.22 2.47 2.27
N PHE A 34 20.11 3.75 1.92
CA PHE A 34 18.88 4.52 1.96
C PHE A 34 18.59 5.14 0.60
N PHE A 35 17.35 4.99 0.09
CA PHE A 35 16.94 5.57 -1.18
C PHE A 35 15.60 6.31 -1.08
N LEU A 36 15.37 7.19 -2.03
CA LEU A 36 14.09 7.91 -2.20
C LEU A 36 13.26 7.18 -3.25
N ARG A 37 12.03 6.79 -2.87
CA ARG A 37 11.03 6.31 -3.83
C ARG A 37 9.92 7.35 -3.93
N ILE A 38 9.65 7.80 -5.13
CA ILE A 38 8.54 8.69 -5.44
C ILE A 38 7.33 7.85 -5.80
N ASP A 39 6.31 7.87 -4.94
CA ASP A 39 5.07 7.09 -5.12
C ASP A 39 4.07 7.92 -5.96
N ASP A 40 4.33 8.02 -7.28
CA ASP A 40 3.66 8.88 -8.26
C ASP A 40 2.71 8.13 -9.22
N THR A 41 2.14 7.03 -8.78
CA THR A 41 1.16 6.26 -9.58
C THR A 41 -0.15 6.99 -9.80
N ASP A 42 -0.53 7.93 -8.93
CA ASP A 42 -1.69 8.80 -9.09
C ASP A 42 -1.32 10.02 -9.95
N LYS A 43 -1.46 9.87 -11.26
CA LYS A 43 -1.08 10.91 -12.23
C LYS A 43 -1.91 12.20 -12.14
N GLU A 44 -3.14 12.12 -11.60
CA GLU A 44 -4.01 13.29 -11.47
C GLU A 44 -3.55 14.23 -10.35
N ARG A 45 -3.06 13.66 -9.25
CA ARG A 45 -2.64 14.42 -8.06
C ARG A 45 -1.13 14.62 -7.97
N SER A 46 -0.34 13.83 -8.69
CA SER A 46 1.13 13.95 -8.68
C SER A 46 1.59 15.07 -9.60
N SER A 47 2.61 15.82 -9.17
CA SER A 47 3.20 16.91 -9.92
C SER A 47 4.72 16.90 -9.82
N GLU A 48 5.40 17.19 -10.94
CA GLU A 48 6.87 17.31 -10.98
C GLU A 48 7.37 18.40 -10.03
N ASN A 49 6.66 19.51 -9.92
CA ASN A 49 7.01 20.58 -8.98
C ASN A 49 7.06 20.08 -7.52
N TYR A 50 6.18 19.13 -7.15
CA TYR A 50 6.24 18.53 -5.81
C TYR A 50 7.38 17.53 -5.68
N VAL A 51 7.75 16.83 -6.74
CA VAL A 51 8.94 15.96 -6.72
C VAL A 51 10.21 16.77 -6.49
N GLU A 52 10.37 17.87 -7.25
CA GLU A 52 11.51 18.78 -7.08
C GLU A 52 11.56 19.36 -5.67
N ALA A 53 10.43 19.88 -5.17
CA ALA A 53 10.34 20.41 -3.81
C ALA A 53 10.68 19.36 -2.73
N ILE A 54 10.23 18.10 -2.88
CA ILE A 54 10.58 17.01 -1.97
C ILE A 54 12.10 16.78 -1.95
N ILE A 55 12.74 16.78 -3.11
CA ILE A 55 14.19 16.58 -3.24
C ILE A 55 14.95 17.75 -2.59
N GLU A 56 14.52 18.99 -2.84
CA GLU A 56 15.10 20.20 -2.24
C GLU A 56 14.96 20.19 -0.72
N ASP A 57 13.77 19.91 -0.19
CA ASP A 57 13.52 19.84 1.25
C ASP A 57 14.36 18.77 1.94
N LEU A 58 14.50 17.57 1.32
CA LEU A 58 15.36 16.51 1.84
C LEU A 58 16.83 16.92 1.83
N SER A 59 17.27 17.58 0.78
CA SER A 59 18.63 18.12 0.67
C SER A 59 18.91 19.19 1.74
N TRP A 60 17.93 20.10 1.95
CA TRP A 60 18.02 21.12 3.00
C TRP A 60 18.10 20.51 4.40
N LEU A 61 17.37 19.40 4.65
CA LEU A 61 17.47 18.63 5.89
C LEU A 61 18.79 17.83 6.02
N GLY A 62 19.67 17.87 5.02
CA GLY A 62 20.94 17.13 5.01
C GLY A 62 20.76 15.62 4.77
N ILE A 63 19.60 15.18 4.29
CA ILE A 63 19.33 13.78 4.01
C ILE A 63 19.94 13.39 2.66
N LYS A 64 20.80 12.36 2.68
CA LYS A 64 21.43 11.81 1.48
C LYS A 64 20.81 10.47 1.14
N PHE A 65 20.53 10.24 -0.13
CA PHE A 65 20.01 8.96 -0.65
C PHE A 65 20.88 8.47 -1.82
N SER A 66 21.01 7.15 -1.94
CA SER A 66 21.87 6.51 -2.94
C SER A 66 21.28 6.60 -4.35
N ARG A 67 19.94 6.68 -4.46
CA ARG A 67 19.22 6.76 -5.74
C ARG A 67 17.79 7.28 -5.54
N ILE A 68 17.19 7.69 -6.64
CA ILE A 68 15.75 8.00 -6.74
C ILE A 68 15.12 6.94 -7.63
N VAL A 69 13.95 6.45 -7.22
CA VAL A 69 13.12 5.50 -7.98
C VAL A 69 11.71 6.09 -8.11
N ARG A 70 11.10 6.00 -9.28
CA ARG A 70 9.72 6.43 -9.52
C ARG A 70 8.82 5.24 -9.77
N GLN A 71 7.68 5.20 -9.11
CA GLN A 71 6.69 4.13 -9.31
C GLN A 71 6.05 4.18 -10.71
N SER A 72 5.90 5.38 -11.26
CA SER A 72 5.37 5.58 -12.63
C SER A 72 6.21 4.90 -13.72
N GLU A 73 7.48 4.61 -13.46
CA GLU A 73 8.38 3.93 -14.40
C GLU A 73 8.35 2.40 -14.29
N ARG A 74 7.53 1.85 -13.38
CA ARG A 74 7.54 0.44 -13.00
C ARG A 74 6.29 -0.35 -13.39
N GLU A 75 5.51 0.18 -14.32
CA GLU A 75 4.25 -0.41 -14.79
C GLU A 75 4.39 -1.90 -15.18
N LYS A 76 5.51 -2.26 -15.79
CA LYS A 76 5.79 -3.65 -16.20
C LYS A 76 5.81 -4.60 -15.01
N SER A 77 6.54 -4.28 -13.93
CA SER A 77 6.64 -5.10 -12.73
C SER A 77 5.27 -5.29 -12.06
N TYR A 78 4.45 -4.23 -12.03
CA TYR A 78 3.11 -4.29 -11.46
C TYR A 78 2.17 -5.15 -12.30
N ARG A 79 2.25 -5.07 -13.62
CA ARG A 79 1.46 -5.89 -14.55
C ARG A 79 1.84 -7.37 -14.46
N GLU A 80 3.12 -7.69 -14.41
CA GLU A 80 3.60 -9.06 -14.22
C GLU A 80 3.09 -9.65 -12.88
N THR A 81 3.12 -8.84 -11.82
CA THR A 81 2.59 -9.24 -10.51
C THR A 81 1.07 -9.42 -10.54
N PHE A 82 0.33 -8.56 -11.26
CA PHE A 82 -1.11 -8.71 -11.46
C PHE A 82 -1.45 -10.07 -12.08
N GLU A 83 -0.79 -10.44 -13.18
CA GLU A 83 -1.02 -11.73 -13.85
C GLU A 83 -0.63 -12.92 -12.97
N LEU A 84 0.44 -12.79 -12.19
CA LEU A 84 0.84 -13.82 -11.23
C LEU A 84 -0.22 -14.04 -10.15
N LEU A 85 -0.72 -12.95 -9.53
CA LEU A 85 -1.75 -13.02 -8.49
C LEU A 85 -3.07 -13.57 -9.03
N LYS A 86 -3.44 -13.19 -10.25
CA LYS A 86 -4.63 -13.71 -10.95
C LYS A 86 -4.52 -15.20 -11.23
N LYS A 87 -3.37 -15.65 -11.75
CA LYS A 87 -3.07 -17.08 -12.01
C LYS A 87 -3.11 -17.92 -10.73
N LYS A 88 -2.67 -17.35 -9.61
CA LYS A 88 -2.71 -18.01 -8.29
C LYS A 88 -4.07 -17.91 -7.60
N GLU A 89 -5.07 -17.29 -8.22
CA GLU A 89 -6.41 -17.03 -7.64
C GLU A 89 -6.36 -16.28 -6.29
N LEU A 90 -5.32 -15.45 -6.11
CA LEU A 90 -5.12 -14.62 -4.91
C LEU A 90 -5.82 -13.27 -4.99
N ILE A 91 -6.28 -12.89 -6.18
CA ILE A 91 -7.12 -11.71 -6.41
C ILE A 91 -8.41 -12.13 -7.10
N TYR A 92 -9.45 -11.34 -6.89
CA TYR A 92 -10.75 -11.59 -7.50
C TYR A 92 -11.38 -10.30 -8.02
N PRO A 93 -12.19 -10.39 -9.10
CA PRO A 93 -12.83 -9.23 -9.71
C PRO A 93 -14.04 -8.77 -8.89
N CYS A 94 -14.17 -7.45 -8.73
CA CYS A 94 -15.28 -6.78 -8.08
C CYS A 94 -15.86 -5.73 -9.01
N PHE A 95 -17.19 -5.65 -9.10
CA PHE A 95 -17.90 -4.80 -10.08
C PHE A 95 -18.73 -3.68 -9.43
N GLU A 96 -18.70 -3.58 -8.10
CA GLU A 96 -19.39 -2.52 -7.38
C GLU A 96 -18.77 -1.16 -7.68
N SER A 97 -19.64 -0.16 -7.88
CA SER A 97 -19.19 1.21 -8.06
C SER A 97 -18.70 1.84 -6.74
N PRO A 98 -17.92 2.93 -6.79
CA PRO A 98 -17.52 3.67 -5.60
C PRO A 98 -18.72 4.13 -4.75
N GLU A 99 -19.85 4.49 -5.40
CA GLU A 99 -21.09 4.92 -4.74
C GLU A 99 -21.74 3.76 -3.98
N GLU A 100 -21.83 2.58 -4.60
CA GLU A 100 -22.36 1.36 -3.98
C GLU A 100 -21.52 0.95 -2.77
N LEU A 101 -20.18 0.96 -2.90
CA LEU A 101 -19.26 0.67 -1.80
C LEU A 101 -19.39 1.70 -0.68
N SER A 102 -19.51 3.00 -1.01
CA SER A 102 -19.70 4.07 -0.04
C SER A 102 -21.03 3.89 0.72
N LEU A 103 -22.10 3.50 0.02
CA LEU A 103 -23.41 3.24 0.63
C LEU A 103 -23.35 2.04 1.59
N LYS A 104 -22.77 0.92 1.15
CA LYS A 104 -22.55 -0.27 2.00
C LYS A 104 -21.78 0.10 3.27
N ARG A 105 -20.69 0.87 3.13
CA ARG A 105 -19.89 1.36 4.26
C ARG A 105 -20.72 2.20 5.24
N LYS A 106 -21.52 3.15 4.73
CA LYS A 106 -22.39 4.01 5.57
C LYS A 106 -23.42 3.19 6.33
N ILE A 107 -24.01 2.17 5.69
CA ILE A 107 -24.99 1.27 6.32
C ILE A 107 -24.35 0.51 7.50
N LEU A 108 -23.16 -0.09 7.28
CA LEU A 108 -22.44 -0.81 8.33
C LEU A 108 -22.10 0.10 9.52
N LEU A 109 -21.60 1.30 9.26
CA LEU A 109 -21.27 2.28 10.30
C LEU A 109 -22.52 2.70 11.10
N LYS A 110 -23.68 2.92 10.44
CA LYS A 110 -24.96 3.21 11.12
C LYS A 110 -25.43 2.06 12.02
N GLN A 111 -25.05 0.82 11.67
CA GLN A 111 -25.35 -0.38 12.47
C GLN A 111 -24.33 -0.63 13.59
N GLY A 112 -23.33 0.27 13.77
CA GLY A 112 -22.24 0.06 14.73
C GLY A 112 -21.28 -1.07 14.34
N LYS A 113 -21.29 -1.51 13.08
CA LYS A 113 -20.42 -2.58 12.56
C LYS A 113 -19.20 -1.98 11.87
N PRO A 114 -18.05 -2.67 11.92
CA PRO A 114 -16.89 -2.26 11.16
C PRO A 114 -17.19 -2.27 9.64
N PRO A 115 -16.71 -1.29 8.88
CA PRO A 115 -17.02 -1.14 7.46
C PRO A 115 -16.17 -2.09 6.58
N ILE A 116 -16.31 -3.38 6.82
CA ILE A 116 -15.58 -4.45 6.12
C ILE A 116 -16.36 -4.87 4.88
N TYR A 117 -15.65 -5.07 3.78
CA TYR A 117 -16.23 -5.56 2.53
C TYR A 117 -16.79 -6.98 2.70
N ASP A 118 -18.03 -7.18 2.26
CA ASP A 118 -18.82 -8.41 2.46
C ASP A 118 -18.43 -9.58 1.55
N ARG A 119 -17.45 -9.38 0.66
CA ARG A 119 -16.97 -10.38 -0.30
C ARG A 119 -18.05 -10.90 -1.26
N GLU A 120 -19.09 -10.12 -1.53
CA GLU A 120 -20.21 -10.54 -2.38
C GLU A 120 -19.74 -10.97 -3.77
N SER A 121 -18.75 -10.30 -4.32
CA SER A 121 -18.18 -10.61 -5.64
C SER A 121 -17.51 -12.00 -5.72
N LEU A 122 -17.11 -12.61 -4.60
CA LEU A 122 -16.63 -14.01 -4.59
C LEU A 122 -17.72 -15.03 -4.91
N LYS A 123 -19.00 -14.65 -4.83
CA LYS A 123 -20.14 -15.53 -5.14
C LYS A 123 -20.47 -15.55 -6.64
N LEU A 124 -19.87 -14.65 -7.42
CA LEU A 124 -20.10 -14.56 -8.86
C LEU A 124 -19.55 -15.78 -9.57
N THR A 125 -20.36 -16.40 -10.42
CA THR A 125 -19.92 -17.49 -11.31
C THR A 125 -19.07 -16.92 -12.46
N LYS A 126 -18.26 -17.80 -13.09
CA LYS A 126 -17.46 -17.40 -14.26
C LYS A 126 -18.33 -16.83 -15.41
N ASP A 127 -19.55 -17.36 -15.58
CA ASP A 127 -20.47 -16.89 -16.63
C ASP A 127 -21.06 -15.53 -16.30
N GLN A 128 -21.38 -15.27 -15.03
CA GLN A 128 -21.80 -13.94 -14.56
C GLN A 128 -20.68 -12.90 -14.74
N ILE A 129 -19.45 -13.25 -14.40
CA ILE A 129 -18.27 -12.39 -14.62
C ILE A 129 -18.12 -12.07 -16.11
N ARG A 130 -18.20 -13.09 -16.99
CA ARG A 130 -18.12 -12.89 -18.45
C ARG A 130 -19.23 -11.98 -18.96
N SER A 131 -20.47 -12.19 -18.51
CA SER A 131 -21.62 -11.36 -18.87
C SER A 131 -21.44 -9.89 -18.46
N LEU A 132 -20.92 -9.63 -17.25
CA LEU A 132 -20.63 -8.28 -16.78
C LEU A 132 -19.57 -7.60 -17.64
N VAL A 133 -18.47 -8.30 -17.94
CA VAL A 133 -17.42 -7.77 -18.81
C VAL A 133 -17.94 -7.51 -20.23
N SER A 134 -18.72 -8.44 -20.79
CA SER A 134 -19.33 -8.27 -22.12
C SER A 134 -20.33 -7.10 -22.18
N SER A 135 -20.94 -6.73 -21.06
CA SER A 135 -21.79 -5.53 -20.93
C SER A 135 -21.01 -4.22 -20.76
N GLY A 136 -19.66 -4.25 -20.85
CA GLY A 136 -18.79 -3.08 -20.72
C GLY A 136 -18.45 -2.68 -19.28
N LYS A 137 -18.73 -3.54 -18.29
CA LYS A 137 -18.29 -3.32 -16.91
C LYS A 137 -16.89 -3.89 -16.71
N PHE A 138 -15.95 -3.04 -16.31
CA PHE A 138 -14.58 -3.45 -15.97
C PHE A 138 -14.46 -3.59 -14.46
N PRO A 139 -13.91 -4.73 -13.96
CA PRO A 139 -13.77 -4.96 -12.53
C PRO A 139 -12.57 -4.21 -11.95
N HIS A 140 -12.68 -3.76 -10.73
CA HIS A 140 -11.52 -3.55 -9.88
C HIS A 140 -11.14 -4.86 -9.19
N TRP A 141 -9.89 -5.00 -8.77
CA TRP A 141 -9.39 -6.28 -8.26
C TRP A 141 -8.98 -6.17 -6.79
N ARG A 142 -9.54 -7.07 -5.98
CA ARG A 142 -9.23 -7.15 -4.55
C ARG A 142 -8.34 -8.33 -4.23
N LEU A 143 -7.43 -8.14 -3.26
CA LEU A 143 -6.68 -9.23 -2.65
C LEU A 143 -7.65 -10.12 -1.87
N LYS A 144 -7.57 -11.42 -2.07
CA LYS A 144 -8.32 -12.40 -1.30
C LYS A 144 -7.51 -12.76 -0.05
N LEU A 145 -7.78 -12.08 1.06
CA LEU A 145 -7.15 -12.42 2.33
C LEU A 145 -7.68 -13.76 2.86
N ASP A 146 -6.78 -14.59 3.35
CA ASP A 146 -7.15 -15.78 4.12
C ASP A 146 -7.76 -15.41 5.48
N ASN A 147 -8.25 -16.41 6.21
CA ASN A 147 -8.87 -16.17 7.51
C ASN A 147 -7.88 -16.29 8.69
N ASP A 148 -6.59 -16.40 8.42
CA ASP A 148 -5.61 -16.52 9.48
C ASP A 148 -5.33 -15.17 10.13
N PRO A 149 -5.25 -15.09 11.46
CA PRO A 149 -4.89 -13.87 12.15
C PRO A 149 -3.50 -13.41 11.74
N ILE A 150 -3.31 -12.09 11.71
CA ILE A 150 -2.04 -11.48 11.36
C ILE A 150 -1.42 -10.90 12.61
N SER A 151 -0.16 -11.23 12.86
CA SER A 151 0.61 -10.62 13.93
C SER A 151 2.05 -10.40 13.49
N TRP A 152 2.64 -9.32 13.95
CA TRP A 152 4.07 -9.04 13.76
C TRP A 152 4.63 -8.32 14.97
N LYS A 153 5.94 -8.35 15.08
CA LYS A 153 6.67 -7.54 16.05
C LYS A 153 7.01 -6.22 15.38
N ASP A 154 6.36 -5.15 15.81
CA ASP A 154 6.68 -3.79 15.37
C ASP A 154 7.85 -3.24 16.21
N GLU A 155 8.76 -2.55 15.57
CA GLU A 155 9.97 -2.01 16.22
C GLU A 155 9.66 -0.93 17.26
N ILE A 156 8.45 -0.33 17.21
CA ILE A 156 8.04 0.78 18.08
C ILE A 156 6.86 0.39 18.96
N PHE A 157 5.83 -0.21 18.39
CA PHE A 157 4.61 -0.62 19.11
C PHE A 157 4.69 -2.00 19.78
N GLY A 158 5.77 -2.76 19.53
CA GLY A 158 5.89 -4.13 20.02
C GLY A 158 4.97 -5.09 19.25
N ILE A 159 4.26 -5.98 19.92
CA ILE A 159 3.42 -6.98 19.25
C ILE A 159 2.12 -6.34 18.80
N VAL A 160 1.92 -6.26 17.47
CA VAL A 160 0.66 -5.83 16.84
C VAL A 160 -0.08 -7.05 16.32
N LYS A 161 -1.40 -7.10 16.58
CA LYS A 161 -2.27 -8.20 16.15
C LYS A 161 -3.52 -7.66 15.48
N PHE A 162 -3.92 -8.31 14.41
CA PHE A 162 -5.20 -8.09 13.74
C PHE A 162 -5.93 -9.42 13.62
N ASP A 163 -7.18 -9.44 14.06
CA ASP A 163 -8.06 -10.56 13.78
C ASP A 163 -8.47 -10.54 12.32
N ASN A 164 -8.67 -11.72 11.75
CA ASN A 164 -9.05 -11.93 10.36
C ASN A 164 -10.32 -11.18 9.91
N LEU A 165 -11.23 -10.86 10.83
CA LEU A 165 -12.47 -10.12 10.56
C LEU A 165 -12.32 -8.60 10.74
N SER A 166 -11.14 -8.10 11.08
CA SER A 166 -10.90 -6.67 11.31
C SER A 166 -10.36 -5.92 10.09
N ILE A 167 -10.02 -6.64 9.01
CA ILE A 167 -9.41 -6.08 7.81
C ILE A 167 -10.26 -6.44 6.58
N SER A 168 -10.59 -5.43 5.80
CA SER A 168 -11.25 -5.62 4.50
C SER A 168 -10.25 -6.06 3.44
N ASP A 169 -10.66 -6.93 2.52
CA ASP A 169 -9.87 -7.26 1.34
C ASP A 169 -9.51 -5.96 0.59
N PRO A 170 -8.23 -5.56 0.51
CA PRO A 170 -7.87 -4.30 -0.11
C PRO A 170 -8.01 -4.37 -1.62
N VAL A 171 -8.39 -3.26 -2.23
CA VAL A 171 -8.28 -3.10 -3.68
C VAL A 171 -6.81 -2.96 -4.04
N LEU A 172 -6.33 -3.80 -4.94
CA LEU A 172 -4.95 -3.76 -5.44
C LEU A 172 -4.86 -3.06 -6.79
N PHE A 173 -5.87 -3.24 -7.65
CA PHE A 173 -5.93 -2.65 -8.98
C PHE A 173 -7.31 -2.05 -9.22
N ARG A 174 -7.34 -0.88 -9.83
CA ARG A 174 -8.57 -0.20 -10.26
C ARG A 174 -9.16 -0.89 -11.50
N SER A 175 -10.35 -0.45 -11.91
CA SER A 175 -11.01 -0.95 -13.13
C SER A 175 -10.29 -0.63 -14.44
N ASP A 176 -9.41 0.37 -14.43
CA ASP A 176 -8.48 0.72 -15.50
C ASP A 176 -7.13 -0.02 -15.39
N GLU A 177 -7.06 -1.03 -14.53
CA GLU A 177 -5.88 -1.84 -14.18
C GLU A 177 -4.71 -1.05 -13.58
N LEU A 178 -4.91 0.22 -13.19
CA LEU A 178 -3.90 0.97 -12.46
C LEU A 178 -3.68 0.37 -11.06
N PRO A 179 -2.42 0.12 -10.68
CA PRO A 179 -2.09 -0.44 -9.38
C PRO A 179 -2.25 0.61 -8.27
N LEU A 180 -2.67 0.17 -7.09
CA LEU A 180 -2.81 1.01 -5.91
C LEU A 180 -1.64 0.80 -4.94
N PHE A 181 -1.47 1.73 -4.00
CA PHE A 181 -0.40 1.79 -3.02
C PHE A 181 -0.03 0.44 -2.37
N THR A 182 -1.03 -0.37 -2.01
CA THR A 182 -0.77 -1.64 -1.30
C THR A 182 0.09 -2.58 -2.13
N ILE A 183 -0.20 -2.73 -3.43
CA ILE A 183 0.55 -3.62 -4.32
C ILE A 183 1.86 -2.99 -4.78
N THR A 184 1.86 -1.72 -5.18
CA THR A 184 3.07 -1.06 -5.68
C THR A 184 4.17 -1.04 -4.63
N SER A 185 3.81 -0.73 -3.38
CA SER A 185 4.76 -0.72 -2.28
C SER A 185 5.39 -2.08 -2.05
N VAL A 186 4.61 -3.17 -2.05
CA VAL A 186 5.13 -4.51 -1.79
C VAL A 186 6.02 -4.99 -2.93
N VAL A 187 5.59 -4.79 -4.19
CA VAL A 187 6.40 -5.18 -5.37
C VAL A 187 7.75 -4.48 -5.34
N ASP A 188 7.76 -3.18 -5.11
CA ASP A 188 9.00 -2.41 -5.05
C ASP A 188 9.87 -2.80 -3.87
N ASP A 189 9.26 -2.94 -2.68
CA ASP A 189 10.00 -3.30 -1.48
C ASP A 189 10.66 -4.70 -1.61
N ILE A 190 10.03 -5.63 -2.34
CA ILE A 190 10.62 -6.94 -2.72
C ILE A 190 11.79 -6.75 -3.69
N GLU A 191 11.56 -6.10 -4.83
CA GLU A 191 12.57 -5.98 -5.88
C GLU A 191 13.80 -5.18 -5.44
N PHE A 192 13.60 -4.20 -4.56
CA PHE A 192 14.71 -3.41 -4.01
C PHE A 192 15.30 -3.97 -2.72
N ASN A 193 14.89 -5.15 -2.29
CA ASN A 193 15.39 -5.81 -1.08
C ASN A 193 15.28 -4.90 0.15
N VAL A 194 14.13 -4.24 0.33
CA VAL A 194 13.86 -3.41 1.51
C VAL A 194 13.71 -4.32 2.72
N THR A 195 14.52 -4.09 3.74
CA THR A 195 14.55 -4.92 4.96
C THR A 195 13.84 -4.29 6.14
N ASN A 196 13.66 -2.96 6.11
CA ASN A 196 13.01 -2.22 7.18
C ASN A 196 12.09 -1.15 6.59
N ILE A 197 10.86 -1.07 7.10
CA ILE A 197 9.85 -0.12 6.70
C ILE A 197 9.44 0.69 7.90
N LEU A 198 9.89 1.95 7.95
CA LEU A 198 9.53 2.89 9.01
C LEU A 198 8.57 3.94 8.44
N ARG A 199 7.39 4.12 9.08
CA ARG A 199 6.33 4.99 8.56
C ARG A 199 5.34 5.42 9.66
N GLY A 200 4.32 6.22 9.35
CA GLY A 200 3.30 6.63 10.30
C GLY A 200 2.36 5.49 10.73
N GLU A 201 1.81 5.57 11.94
CA GLU A 201 0.87 4.59 12.51
C GLU A 201 -0.46 4.46 11.74
N ASP A 202 -0.81 5.46 10.93
CA ASP A 202 -1.95 5.43 10.01
C ASP A 202 -1.87 4.30 8.98
N HIS A 203 -0.68 3.74 8.78
CA HIS A 203 -0.44 2.60 7.90
C HIS A 203 -0.54 1.22 8.58
N LEU A 204 -0.88 1.12 9.87
CA LEU A 204 -0.94 -0.18 10.58
C LEU A 204 -1.85 -1.20 9.90
N THR A 205 -3.05 -0.77 9.47
CA THR A 205 -3.97 -1.65 8.73
C THR A 205 -3.42 -2.07 7.37
N ASN A 206 -2.72 -1.15 6.67
CA ASN A 206 -2.06 -1.48 5.41
C ASN A 206 -0.95 -2.51 5.61
N THR A 207 -0.19 -2.40 6.72
CA THR A 207 0.87 -3.36 7.06
C THR A 207 0.34 -4.77 7.16
N ALA A 208 -0.79 -4.98 7.81
CA ALA A 208 -1.39 -6.30 7.94
C ALA A 208 -1.70 -6.92 6.56
N ALA A 209 -2.31 -6.15 5.65
CA ALA A 209 -2.57 -6.61 4.29
C ALA A 209 -1.28 -6.85 3.48
N GLN A 210 -0.27 -5.98 3.66
CA GLN A 210 1.01 -6.09 2.97
C GLN A 210 1.81 -7.31 3.43
N ILE A 211 1.80 -7.66 4.72
CA ILE A 211 2.43 -8.89 5.23
C ILE A 211 1.85 -10.13 4.54
N LYS A 212 0.52 -10.22 4.40
CA LYS A 212 -0.11 -11.31 3.64
C LYS A 212 0.36 -11.31 2.19
N LEU A 213 0.46 -10.14 1.57
CA LEU A 213 0.90 -10.04 0.18
C LEU A 213 2.37 -10.44 -0.02
N PHE A 214 3.29 -10.06 0.90
CA PHE A 214 4.67 -10.58 0.91
C PHE A 214 4.68 -12.11 0.95
N ASN A 215 3.91 -12.72 1.85
CA ASN A 215 3.83 -14.18 1.99
C ASN A 215 3.25 -14.83 0.72
N TYR A 216 2.20 -14.28 0.12
CA TYR A 216 1.59 -14.81 -1.11
C TYR A 216 2.53 -14.74 -2.32
N LEU A 217 3.39 -13.73 -2.35
CA LEU A 217 4.43 -13.59 -3.37
C LEU A 217 5.67 -14.45 -3.08
N GLY A 218 5.74 -15.09 -1.90
CA GLY A 218 6.86 -15.95 -1.49
C GLY A 218 8.11 -15.15 -1.12
N ALA A 219 7.95 -13.90 -0.72
CA ALA A 219 9.04 -13.00 -0.34
C ALA A 219 9.19 -12.90 1.18
N GLU A 220 10.40 -12.59 1.61
CA GLU A 220 10.69 -12.29 3.01
C GLU A 220 9.96 -10.99 3.42
N THR A 221 9.29 -11.03 4.57
CA THR A 221 8.59 -9.88 5.12
C THR A 221 9.58 -8.94 5.81
N PRO A 222 9.66 -7.66 5.44
CA PRO A 222 10.50 -6.68 6.12
C PRO A 222 10.10 -6.47 7.59
N SER A 223 11.03 -5.99 8.42
CA SER A 223 10.68 -5.44 9.73
C SER A 223 9.91 -4.14 9.59
N PHE A 224 8.87 -3.95 10.41
CA PHE A 224 8.06 -2.73 10.40
C PHE A 224 8.25 -1.93 11.68
N GLY A 225 8.26 -0.60 11.56
CA GLY A 225 8.19 0.32 12.69
C GLY A 225 7.24 1.47 12.38
N HIS A 226 6.25 1.67 13.25
CA HIS A 226 5.24 2.69 13.06
C HIS A 226 5.39 3.83 14.06
N PHE A 227 5.56 5.06 13.54
CA PHE A 227 5.67 6.24 14.39
C PHE A 227 4.27 6.78 14.76
N PRO A 228 4.03 7.12 16.03
CA PRO A 228 2.82 7.80 16.43
C PRO A 228 2.60 9.09 15.64
N LEU A 229 1.34 9.42 15.32
CA LEU A 229 1.01 10.66 14.63
C LEU A 229 1.37 11.87 15.50
N MET A 230 1.88 12.91 14.84
CA MET A 230 2.09 14.21 15.50
C MET A 230 0.73 14.86 15.72
N ARG A 231 0.41 15.20 16.97
CA ARG A 231 -0.81 15.91 17.33
C ARG A 231 -0.45 17.30 17.83
N SER A 232 -1.21 18.32 17.40
CA SER A 232 -1.19 19.62 18.09
C SER A 232 -1.78 19.45 19.50
N LYS A 233 -1.23 20.22 20.43
CA LYS A 233 -1.83 20.32 21.78
C LYS A 233 -3.17 21.05 21.72
#